data_f286809122e176ff0c0a931f2bf3c019
#
_entry.id   f286809122e176ff0c0a931f2bf3c019
#
_cell.length_a   1.000
_cell.length_b   1.000
_cell.length_c   1.000
_cell.angle_alpha   90.00
_cell.angle_beta   90.00
_cell.angle_gamma   90.00
#
_symmetry.space_group_name_H-M   'P 1'
#
loop_
_entity.id
_entity.type
_entity.pdbx_description
1 polymer ?
#
loop_
_entity_poly.entity_id
_entity_poly.type
_entity_poly.pdbx_seq_one_letter_code
_entity_poly.pdbx_strand_id
1 'polypeptide(L)'
;DPLADDEARQLVAQAAPGPLADSVVSRIVRQADGNPFAVIELARCATAAADAHLPASTAEAITERLCDVPQAALELLKWLALAGDEFDATWVAALAPGTEAHAFAVLDAALAAGALIVTDARYRFRHELVRQALIEQIAPHQRLKMHRRAAQRLGDLDAPPAQVARHWLAGGS
;
A
#
# COMPACT_ATOMS: atom_id res chain seq x y z
N ASP A 1 -20.43 -0.72 4.50
CA ASP A 1 -20.75 -0.29 5.87
C ASP A 1 -19.61 -0.70 6.80
N PRO A 2 -19.28 0.10 7.82
CA PRO A 2 -18.30 -0.29 8.82
C PRO A 2 -18.79 -1.52 9.59
N LEU A 3 -17.85 -2.38 10.00
CA LEU A 3 -18.14 -3.55 10.83
C LEU A 3 -18.67 -3.14 12.20
N ALA A 4 -19.63 -3.89 12.71
CA ALA A 4 -19.99 -3.82 14.13
C ALA A 4 -18.87 -4.42 15.01
N ASP A 5 -18.79 -4.00 16.28
CA ASP A 5 -17.74 -4.44 17.20
C ASP A 5 -17.65 -5.96 17.33
N ASP A 6 -18.79 -6.66 17.34
CA ASP A 6 -18.84 -8.12 17.43
C ASP A 6 -18.30 -8.79 16.17
N GLU A 7 -18.61 -8.25 15.00
CA GLU A 7 -18.08 -8.73 13.72
C GLU A 7 -16.56 -8.47 13.62
N ALA A 8 -16.12 -7.30 14.07
CA ALA A 8 -14.70 -6.96 14.15
C ALA A 8 -13.94 -7.92 15.08
N ARG A 9 -14.50 -8.28 16.26
CA ARG A 9 -13.92 -9.27 17.17
C ARG A 9 -13.80 -10.66 16.53
N GLN A 10 -14.83 -11.10 15.81
CA GLN A 10 -14.79 -12.37 15.08
C GLN A 10 -13.71 -12.36 14.00
N LEU A 11 -13.57 -11.24 13.29
CA LEU A 11 -12.56 -11.09 12.26
C LEU A 11 -11.14 -11.09 12.85
N VAL A 12 -10.92 -10.45 14.03
CA VAL A 12 -9.66 -10.55 14.78
C VAL A 12 -9.32 -12.01 15.09
N ALA A 13 -10.27 -12.79 15.58
CA ALA A 13 -10.05 -14.20 15.93
C ALA A 13 -9.66 -15.07 14.72
N GLN A 14 -10.16 -14.71 13.53
CA GLN A 14 -9.81 -15.41 12.28
C GLN A 14 -8.47 -14.96 11.68
N ALA A 15 -8.11 -13.69 11.84
CA ALA A 15 -6.93 -13.10 11.20
C ALA A 15 -5.66 -13.20 12.05
N ALA A 16 -5.79 -13.27 13.36
CA ALA A 16 -4.65 -13.34 14.28
C ALA A 16 -3.87 -14.65 14.14
N PRO A 17 -2.54 -14.65 14.29
CA PRO A 17 -1.71 -15.85 14.21
C PRO A 17 -1.93 -16.82 15.38
N GLY A 18 -2.63 -16.40 16.42
CA GLY A 18 -2.94 -17.18 17.61
C GLY A 18 -3.90 -16.43 18.55
N PRO A 19 -4.27 -17.03 19.69
CA PRO A 19 -5.17 -16.42 20.64
C PRO A 19 -4.57 -15.12 21.22
N LEU A 20 -5.38 -14.06 21.24
CA LEU A 20 -5.01 -12.74 21.76
C LEU A 20 -5.73 -12.47 23.09
N ALA A 21 -5.12 -11.67 23.96
CA ALA A 21 -5.76 -11.17 25.16
C ALA A 21 -6.91 -10.21 24.82
N ASP A 22 -8.00 -10.20 25.59
CA ASP A 22 -9.17 -9.33 25.35
C ASP A 22 -8.81 -7.84 25.28
N SER A 23 -7.81 -7.39 26.03
CA SER A 23 -7.31 -6.02 25.98
C SER A 23 -6.72 -5.67 24.61
N VAL A 24 -6.01 -6.61 23.98
CA VAL A 24 -5.43 -6.46 22.64
C VAL A 24 -6.55 -6.44 21.60
N VAL A 25 -7.48 -7.39 21.67
CA VAL A 25 -8.66 -7.45 20.78
C VAL A 25 -9.45 -6.14 20.84
N SER A 26 -9.75 -5.65 22.05
CA SER A 26 -10.49 -4.39 22.24
C SER A 26 -9.74 -3.17 21.70
N ARG A 27 -8.41 -3.17 21.75
CA ARG A 27 -7.57 -2.12 21.19
C ARG A 27 -7.60 -2.15 19.68
N ILE A 28 -7.50 -3.34 19.06
CA ILE A 28 -7.60 -3.52 17.60
C ILE A 28 -8.95 -3.02 17.10
N VAL A 29 -10.06 -3.44 17.72
CA VAL A 29 -11.42 -3.04 17.30
C VAL A 29 -11.58 -1.53 17.31
N ARG A 30 -11.16 -0.86 18.39
CA ARG A 30 -11.22 0.61 18.49
C ARG A 30 -10.35 1.30 17.44
N GLN A 31 -9.14 0.78 17.20
CA GLN A 31 -8.16 1.39 16.29
C GLN A 31 -8.56 1.21 14.83
N ALA A 32 -9.24 0.11 14.52
CA ALA A 32 -9.71 -0.20 13.18
C ALA A 32 -10.95 0.61 12.77
N ASP A 33 -11.70 1.16 13.74
CA ASP A 33 -12.88 2.00 13.51
C ASP A 33 -13.86 1.40 12.48
N GLY A 34 -14.20 0.11 12.66
CA GLY A 34 -15.09 -0.63 11.78
C GLY A 34 -14.53 -0.96 10.38
N ASN A 35 -13.27 -0.65 10.08
CA ASN A 35 -12.65 -0.98 8.81
C ASN A 35 -12.14 -2.44 8.81
N PRO A 36 -12.74 -3.36 8.00
CA PRO A 36 -12.36 -4.78 8.00
C PRO A 36 -10.88 -5.01 7.65
N PHE A 37 -10.33 -4.23 6.73
CA PHE A 37 -8.93 -4.34 6.36
C PHE A 37 -8.00 -3.93 7.50
N ALA A 38 -8.32 -2.83 8.20
CA ALA A 38 -7.56 -2.40 9.37
C ALA A 38 -7.59 -3.45 10.48
N VAL A 39 -8.75 -4.08 10.73
CA VAL A 39 -8.88 -5.21 11.66
C VAL A 39 -7.91 -6.33 11.31
N ILE A 40 -7.89 -6.77 10.04
CA ILE A 40 -7.05 -7.87 9.57
C ILE A 40 -5.56 -7.52 9.71
N GLU A 41 -5.14 -6.34 9.29
CA GLU A 41 -3.72 -5.94 9.33
C GLU A 41 -3.22 -5.80 10.78
N LEU A 42 -3.97 -5.15 11.63
CA LEU A 42 -3.63 -5.03 13.06
C LEU A 42 -3.62 -6.39 13.76
N ALA A 43 -4.60 -7.26 13.48
CA ALA A 43 -4.67 -8.60 14.07
C ALA A 43 -3.48 -9.48 13.67
N ARG A 44 -3.01 -9.39 12.43
CA ARG A 44 -1.85 -10.14 11.95
C ARG A 44 -0.53 -9.71 12.58
N CYS A 45 -0.38 -8.43 12.90
CA CYS A 45 0.79 -7.91 13.60
C CYS A 45 0.75 -8.19 15.11
N ALA A 46 -0.42 -8.50 15.66
CA ALA A 46 -0.57 -8.72 17.10
C ALA A 46 0.04 -10.07 17.52
N THR A 47 0.75 -10.07 18.64
CA THR A 47 1.28 -11.28 19.28
C THR A 47 0.52 -11.60 20.57
N ALA A 48 0.60 -12.85 21.04
CA ALA A 48 -0.15 -13.33 22.22
C ALA A 48 0.25 -12.67 23.55
N ALA A 49 1.36 -11.95 23.61
CA ALA A 49 1.81 -11.29 24.84
C ALA A 49 0.96 -10.03 25.13
N ALA A 50 0.53 -9.87 26.37
CA ALA A 50 -0.29 -8.73 26.80
C ALA A 50 0.41 -7.35 26.61
N ASP A 51 1.75 -7.34 26.62
CA ASP A 51 2.60 -6.18 26.35
C ASP A 51 3.10 -6.16 24.88
N ALA A 52 2.43 -6.91 23.99
CA ALA A 52 2.83 -6.99 22.62
C ALA A 52 2.81 -5.62 21.96
N HIS A 53 3.85 -5.32 21.22
CA HIS A 53 3.88 -4.19 20.30
C HIS A 53 2.71 -4.33 19.32
N LEU A 54 1.66 -3.54 19.55
CA LEU A 54 0.63 -3.35 18.54
C LEU A 54 0.95 -2.04 17.83
N PRO A 55 1.03 -2.03 16.49
CA PRO A 55 1.26 -0.80 15.74
C PRO A 55 0.32 0.31 16.21
N ALA A 56 0.84 1.53 16.34
CA ALA A 56 0.06 2.67 16.83
C ALA A 56 -1.03 3.10 15.81
N SER A 57 -0.90 2.65 14.55
CA SER A 57 -1.86 2.92 13.50
C SER A 57 -1.92 1.79 12.48
N THR A 58 -2.99 1.77 11.69
CA THR A 58 -3.09 0.85 10.53
C THR A 58 -1.97 1.10 9.51
N ALA A 59 -1.55 2.35 9.33
CA ALA A 59 -0.44 2.71 8.45
C ALA A 59 0.90 2.09 8.92
N GLU A 60 1.14 2.06 10.23
CA GLU A 60 2.31 1.42 10.83
C GLU A 60 2.27 -0.10 10.65
N ALA A 61 1.11 -0.74 10.86
CA ALA A 61 0.93 -2.17 10.61
C ALA A 61 1.19 -2.55 9.14
N ILE A 62 0.72 -1.73 8.21
CA ILE A 62 1.01 -1.89 6.79
C ILE A 62 2.50 -1.72 6.52
N THR A 63 3.14 -0.74 7.14
CA THR A 63 4.57 -0.46 6.98
C THR A 63 5.43 -1.62 7.49
N GLU A 64 5.11 -2.18 8.64
CA GLU A 64 5.79 -3.37 9.17
C GLU A 64 5.68 -4.56 8.22
N ARG A 65 4.51 -4.77 7.65
CA ARG A 65 4.29 -5.83 6.67
C ARG A 65 5.05 -5.60 5.36
N LEU A 66 5.22 -4.35 4.95
CA LEU A 66 6.01 -3.99 3.77
C LEU A 66 7.53 -4.14 4.02
N CYS A 67 8.00 -4.29 5.27
CA CYS A 67 9.40 -4.59 5.57
C CYS A 67 9.86 -5.94 5.01
N ASP A 68 8.95 -6.89 4.80
CA ASP A 68 9.25 -8.18 4.17
C ASP A 68 9.36 -8.07 2.63
N VAL A 69 8.94 -6.95 2.07
CA VAL A 69 9.03 -6.69 0.63
C VAL A 69 10.45 -6.22 0.30
N PRO A 70 11.10 -6.77 -0.74
CA PRO A 70 12.43 -6.31 -1.15
C PRO A 70 12.48 -4.81 -1.38
N GLN A 71 13.56 -4.14 -0.96
CA GLN A 71 13.70 -2.68 -1.07
C GLN A 71 13.43 -2.15 -2.49
N ALA A 72 13.89 -2.88 -3.51
CA ALA A 72 13.63 -2.52 -4.90
C ALA A 72 12.13 -2.53 -5.24
N ALA A 73 11.37 -3.49 -4.68
CA ALA A 73 9.93 -3.57 -4.83
C ALA A 73 9.22 -2.43 -4.10
N LEU A 74 9.68 -2.09 -2.90
CA LEU A 74 9.13 -0.98 -2.12
C LEU A 74 9.32 0.36 -2.86
N GLU A 75 10.47 0.60 -3.46
CA GLU A 75 10.72 1.81 -4.25
C GLU A 75 9.81 1.90 -5.49
N LEU A 76 9.61 0.79 -6.21
CA LEU A 76 8.67 0.76 -7.33
C LEU A 76 7.23 1.00 -6.85
N LEU A 77 6.80 0.34 -5.76
CA LEU A 77 5.48 0.54 -5.19
C LEU A 77 5.22 2.01 -4.81
N LYS A 78 6.22 2.72 -4.29
CA LYS A 78 6.11 4.17 -4.03
C LYS A 78 5.89 4.98 -5.31
N TRP A 79 6.58 4.63 -6.40
CA TRP A 79 6.35 5.26 -7.70
C TRP A 79 4.93 5.02 -8.21
N LEU A 80 4.47 3.76 -8.16
CA LEU A 80 3.12 3.38 -8.59
C LEU A 80 2.04 4.03 -7.71
N ALA A 81 2.26 4.12 -6.39
CA ALA A 81 1.35 4.78 -5.47
C ALA A 81 1.10 6.25 -5.82
N LEU A 82 2.15 6.96 -6.26
CA LEU A 82 2.02 8.34 -6.74
C LEU A 82 1.41 8.43 -8.15
N ALA A 83 1.64 7.44 -9.01
CA ALA A 83 1.16 7.44 -10.38
C ALA A 83 -0.37 7.34 -10.44
N GLY A 84 -1.01 6.55 -9.57
CA GLY A 84 -2.45 6.41 -9.52
C GLY A 84 -2.94 5.16 -8.81
N ASP A 85 -4.24 4.95 -8.87
CA ASP A 85 -4.90 3.82 -8.21
C ASP A 85 -4.80 2.56 -9.07
N GLU A 86 -4.81 2.73 -10.40
CA GLU A 86 -4.69 1.67 -11.39
C GLU A 86 -3.61 2.01 -12.41
N PHE A 87 -2.88 1.00 -12.84
CA PHE A 87 -1.81 1.11 -13.82
C PHE A 87 -1.67 -0.20 -14.62
N ASP A 88 -1.05 -0.14 -15.77
CA ASP A 88 -0.74 -1.28 -16.62
C ASP A 88 0.76 -1.61 -16.60
N ALA A 89 1.15 -2.68 -17.29
CA ALA A 89 2.53 -3.13 -17.38
C ALA A 89 3.44 -2.07 -18.04
N THR A 90 2.90 -1.28 -18.98
CA THR A 90 3.64 -0.21 -19.67
C THR A 90 4.06 0.87 -18.69
N TRP A 91 3.17 1.25 -17.78
CA TRP A 91 3.48 2.22 -16.72
C TRP A 91 4.52 1.67 -15.75
N VAL A 92 4.39 0.40 -15.37
CA VAL A 92 5.37 -0.26 -14.50
C VAL A 92 6.75 -0.18 -15.13
N ALA A 93 6.89 -0.56 -16.41
CA ALA A 93 8.15 -0.51 -17.12
C ALA A 93 8.71 0.92 -17.25
N ALA A 94 7.84 1.91 -17.51
CA ALA A 94 8.26 3.31 -17.65
C ALA A 94 8.70 3.97 -16.36
N LEU A 95 8.04 3.67 -15.24
CA LEU A 95 8.29 4.30 -13.94
C LEU A 95 9.38 3.59 -13.13
N ALA A 96 9.57 2.28 -13.35
CA ALA A 96 10.56 1.50 -12.63
C ALA A 96 11.99 2.00 -12.92
N PRO A 97 12.84 2.02 -11.90
CA PRO A 97 14.28 2.17 -12.10
C PRO A 97 14.86 0.86 -12.66
N GLY A 98 15.72 0.95 -13.69
CA GLY A 98 16.42 -0.21 -14.26
C GLY A 98 15.78 -0.81 -15.49
N THR A 99 15.86 -2.14 -15.64
CA THR A 99 15.35 -2.86 -16.80
C THR A 99 13.89 -3.28 -16.62
N GLU A 100 13.19 -3.48 -17.74
CA GLU A 100 11.81 -4.00 -17.73
C GLU A 100 11.70 -5.36 -17.03
N ALA A 101 12.66 -6.26 -17.25
CA ALA A 101 12.69 -7.56 -16.56
C ALA A 101 12.78 -7.42 -15.04
N HIS A 102 13.56 -6.45 -14.55
CA HIS A 102 13.65 -6.14 -13.14
C HIS A 102 12.32 -5.58 -12.62
N ALA A 103 11.69 -4.68 -13.39
CA ALA A 103 10.38 -4.10 -13.02
C ALA A 103 9.30 -5.19 -12.87
N PHE A 104 9.27 -6.17 -13.76
CA PHE A 104 8.30 -7.27 -13.69
C PHE A 104 8.59 -8.23 -12.53
N ALA A 105 9.86 -8.56 -12.26
CA ALA A 105 10.21 -9.37 -11.09
C ALA A 105 9.78 -8.70 -9.77
N VAL A 106 9.91 -7.38 -9.70
CA VAL A 106 9.46 -6.57 -8.55
C VAL A 106 7.93 -6.54 -8.45
N LEU A 107 7.24 -6.45 -9.60
CA LEU A 107 5.79 -6.52 -9.66
C LEU A 107 5.26 -7.87 -9.16
N ASP A 108 5.89 -8.98 -9.58
CA ASP A 108 5.57 -10.32 -9.11
C ASP A 108 5.73 -10.45 -7.59
N ALA A 109 6.81 -9.89 -7.04
CA ALA A 109 7.03 -9.86 -5.59
C ALA A 109 5.93 -9.06 -4.86
N ALA A 110 5.48 -7.93 -5.42
CA ALA A 110 4.41 -7.12 -4.85
C ALA A 110 3.03 -7.82 -4.90
N LEU A 111 2.77 -8.57 -5.98
CA LEU A 111 1.59 -9.42 -6.11
C LEU A 111 1.62 -10.58 -5.09
N ALA A 112 2.75 -11.27 -4.96
CA ALA A 112 2.94 -12.36 -3.99
C ALA A 112 2.78 -11.87 -2.55
N ALA A 113 3.27 -10.68 -2.23
CA ALA A 113 3.09 -10.03 -0.93
C ALA A 113 1.64 -9.54 -0.69
N GLY A 114 0.77 -9.58 -1.72
CA GLY A 114 -0.61 -9.15 -1.65
C GLY A 114 -0.79 -7.63 -1.54
N ALA A 115 0.22 -6.84 -1.85
CA ALA A 115 0.12 -5.38 -1.92
C ALA A 115 -0.67 -4.92 -3.14
N LEU A 116 -0.56 -5.68 -4.23
CA LEU A 116 -1.26 -5.45 -5.49
C LEU A 116 -2.21 -6.60 -5.83
N ILE A 117 -3.19 -6.31 -6.67
CA ILE A 117 -4.07 -7.29 -7.31
C ILE A 117 -4.18 -6.98 -8.80
N VAL A 118 -4.56 -8.00 -9.59
CA VAL A 118 -4.86 -7.87 -11.01
C VAL A 118 -6.36 -7.86 -11.22
N THR A 119 -6.85 -6.90 -12.00
CA THR A 119 -8.25 -6.80 -12.41
C THR A 119 -8.28 -6.35 -13.88
N ASP A 120 -8.92 -7.12 -14.75
CA ASP A 120 -9.07 -6.79 -16.18
C ASP A 120 -7.74 -6.43 -16.89
N ALA A 121 -6.69 -7.23 -16.63
CA ALA A 121 -5.32 -7.02 -17.14
C ALA A 121 -4.65 -5.71 -16.67
N ARG A 122 -5.19 -5.07 -15.65
CA ARG A 122 -4.60 -3.91 -14.97
C ARG A 122 -4.20 -4.29 -13.54
N TYR A 123 -3.25 -3.56 -13.02
CA TYR A 123 -2.80 -3.68 -11.63
C TYR A 123 -3.39 -2.55 -10.81
N ARG A 124 -3.76 -2.86 -9.56
CA ARG A 124 -4.16 -1.85 -8.59
C ARG A 124 -3.72 -2.23 -7.19
N PHE A 125 -3.63 -1.25 -6.31
CA PHE A 125 -3.43 -1.54 -4.89
C PHE A 125 -4.62 -2.33 -4.34
N ARG A 126 -4.34 -3.39 -3.59
CA ARG A 126 -5.39 -4.20 -2.97
C ARG A 126 -6.32 -3.36 -2.08
N HIS A 127 -5.71 -2.40 -1.37
CA HIS A 127 -6.40 -1.47 -0.49
C HIS A 127 -5.80 -0.07 -0.59
N GLU A 128 -6.65 0.94 -0.59
CA GLU A 128 -6.23 2.34 -0.65
C GLU A 128 -5.30 2.72 0.52
N LEU A 129 -5.51 2.13 1.71
CA LEU A 129 -4.64 2.36 2.86
C LEU A 129 -3.19 1.93 2.62
N VAL A 130 -2.96 0.87 1.82
CA VAL A 130 -1.59 0.45 1.42
C VAL A 130 -0.95 1.54 0.57
N ARG A 131 -1.69 2.07 -0.39
CA ARG A 131 -1.23 3.17 -1.26
C ARG A 131 -0.90 4.42 -0.46
N GLN A 132 -1.80 4.82 0.45
CA GLN A 132 -1.60 5.98 1.32
C GLN A 132 -0.37 5.82 2.23
N ALA A 133 -0.19 4.68 2.88
CA ALA A 133 0.96 4.39 3.72
C ALA A 133 2.28 4.48 2.94
N LEU A 134 2.31 4.04 1.68
CA LEU A 134 3.47 4.18 0.80
C LEU A 134 3.75 5.65 0.45
N ILE A 135 2.71 6.43 0.16
CA ILE A 135 2.85 7.88 -0.14
C ILE A 135 3.37 8.63 1.09
N GLU A 136 2.88 8.32 2.28
CA GLU A 136 3.32 8.96 3.53
C GLU A 136 4.82 8.77 3.81
N GLN A 137 5.38 7.62 3.41
CA GLN A 137 6.82 7.34 3.53
C GLN A 137 7.71 8.17 2.59
N ILE A 138 7.12 8.85 1.59
CA ILE A 138 7.88 9.67 0.64
C ILE A 138 8.00 11.09 1.19
N ALA A 139 9.22 11.56 1.38
CA ALA A 139 9.46 12.95 1.82
C ALA A 139 8.86 13.96 0.81
N PRO A 140 8.32 15.11 1.27
CA PRO A 140 7.63 16.08 0.40
C PRO A 140 8.45 16.53 -0.82
N HIS A 141 9.74 16.82 -0.64
CA HIS A 141 10.63 17.21 -1.74
C HIS A 141 10.85 16.08 -2.76
N GLN A 142 10.84 14.83 -2.30
CA GLN A 142 10.92 13.67 -3.18
C GLN A 142 9.63 13.48 -3.96
N ARG A 143 8.44 13.69 -3.35
CA ARG A 143 7.15 13.65 -4.04
C ARG A 143 7.12 14.60 -5.23
N LEU A 144 7.55 15.84 -5.04
CA LEU A 144 7.63 16.83 -6.13
C LEU A 144 8.50 16.32 -7.30
N LYS A 145 9.69 15.81 -6.98
CA LYS A 145 10.61 15.24 -8.00
C LYS A 145 9.99 14.04 -8.71
N MET A 146 9.34 13.16 -7.97
CA MET A 146 8.70 11.97 -8.52
C MET A 146 7.53 12.36 -9.42
N HIS A 147 6.67 13.30 -9.03
CA HIS A 147 5.59 13.77 -9.87
C HIS A 147 6.09 14.37 -11.20
N ARG A 148 7.12 15.21 -11.17
CA ARG A 148 7.73 15.76 -12.41
C ARG A 148 8.25 14.66 -13.33
N ARG A 149 8.95 13.67 -12.77
CA ARG A 149 9.45 12.53 -13.54
C ARG A 149 8.34 11.66 -14.08
N ALA A 150 7.28 11.42 -13.30
CA ALA A 150 6.10 10.70 -13.77
C ALA A 150 5.41 11.43 -14.93
N ALA A 151 5.24 12.77 -14.83
CA ALA A 151 4.67 13.57 -15.90
C ALA A 151 5.46 13.46 -17.21
N GLN A 152 6.79 13.53 -17.14
CA GLN A 152 7.67 13.36 -18.29
C GLN A 152 7.51 11.97 -18.92
N ARG A 153 7.63 10.91 -18.11
CA ARG A 153 7.55 9.51 -18.59
C ARG A 153 6.17 9.17 -19.16
N LEU A 154 5.11 9.62 -18.52
CA LEU A 154 3.75 9.41 -19.02
C LEU A 154 3.47 10.23 -20.29
N GLY A 155 4.06 11.41 -20.42
CA GLY A 155 4.01 12.20 -21.64
C GLY A 155 4.70 11.49 -22.82
N ASP A 156 5.85 10.85 -22.58
CA ASP A 156 6.59 10.07 -23.59
C ASP A 156 5.80 8.82 -24.05
N LEU A 157 4.83 8.35 -23.26
CA LEU A 157 3.97 7.20 -23.56
C LEU A 157 2.60 7.60 -24.14
N ASP A 158 2.41 8.86 -24.51
CA ASP A 158 1.12 9.38 -24.96
C ASP A 158 -0.04 9.08 -23.98
N ALA A 159 0.26 9.08 -22.69
CA ALA A 159 -0.75 8.88 -21.65
C ALA A 159 -1.81 10.00 -21.71
N PRO A 160 -3.04 9.75 -21.21
CA PRO A 160 -4.11 10.75 -21.23
C PRO A 160 -3.66 12.10 -20.68
N PRO A 161 -3.87 13.21 -21.42
CA PRO A 161 -3.38 14.55 -21.04
C PRO A 161 -3.77 14.98 -19.62
N ALA A 162 -4.94 14.57 -19.14
CA ALA A 162 -5.40 14.86 -17.78
C ALA A 162 -4.51 14.22 -16.71
N GLN A 163 -3.97 13.02 -16.97
CA GLN A 163 -3.05 12.35 -16.05
C GLN A 163 -1.69 13.06 -16.01
N VAL A 164 -1.15 13.36 -17.18
CA VAL A 164 0.11 14.12 -17.31
C VAL A 164 0.01 15.47 -16.62
N ALA A 165 -1.09 16.22 -16.87
CA ALA A 165 -1.35 17.52 -16.25
C ALA A 165 -1.44 17.41 -14.71
N ARG A 166 -2.12 16.39 -14.18
CA ARG A 166 -2.20 16.14 -12.75
C ARG A 166 -0.81 16.02 -12.12
N HIS A 167 0.10 15.29 -12.77
CA HIS A 167 1.45 15.13 -12.27
C HIS A 167 2.29 16.39 -12.37
N TRP A 168 2.13 17.20 -13.44
CA TRP A 168 2.78 18.51 -13.51
C TRP A 168 2.32 19.43 -12.41
N LEU A 169 1.03 19.55 -12.16
CA LEU A 169 0.46 20.35 -11.07
C LEU A 169 0.98 19.90 -9.70
N ALA A 170 0.96 18.60 -9.43
CA ALA A 170 1.47 18.03 -8.18
C ALA A 170 3.01 18.16 -8.04
N GLY A 171 3.73 18.28 -9.16
CA GLY A 171 5.15 18.56 -9.20
C GLY A 171 5.54 20.04 -9.01
N GLY A 172 4.55 20.93 -8.90
CA GLY A 172 4.79 22.38 -8.67
C GLY A 172 5.21 23.12 -9.95
N SER A 173 4.65 22.74 -11.10
CA SER A 173 4.90 23.36 -12.42
C SER A 173 3.61 23.88 -12.99
#